data_9d7df8965bd67ff17b55a4967c9ee95c
#
_entry.id   9d7df8965bd67ff17b55a4967c9ee95c
#
_cell.length_a   1.000
_cell.length_b   1.000
_cell.length_c   1.000
_cell.angle_alpha   90.00
_cell.angle_beta   90.00
_cell.angle_gamma   90.00
#
_symmetry.space_group_name_H-M   'P 1'
#
loop_
_entity.id
_entity.type
_entity.pdbx_description
1 polymer ?
#
loop_
_entity_poly.entity_id
_entity_poly.type
_entity_poly.pdbx_seq_one_letter_code
_entity_poly.pdbx_strand_id
1 'polypeptide(L)'
;MILRVRTKPARSPIARLAVLLLVTPLAACTASNAGTRPGPAASWADGQVTASAAPPAPPASRSLLPGMPAPLVADDLYAADRPGLLSPTVLHDRPLVYVPNLRGNSVTVIDPSTYRVLRTVPVGRGPQHVVPSWDLKTLWVNNDVGNSLTPINPIAGTFGKAVPVEDPYNLYFTPDGKYAVVMEEQRKEIVFHDPHTMKVKDVLPVNCAGVNHADFSPDGRYFIATCEFSGDLIKVDTVRHKVLGQIHLPGNNPMPQDIKISPDGRTWYVADMQTSGVWILNGDAFTTPRFMPTGDGAHGLYPSRDSQYLYVSNRGAGSISVISFATGKVVHTWKIPGRASPDMGGVSADGKVLWLSGRYHNEVYAIDTTTGQLRARIKVGLEPHGLCIWPQPGRYSLGHTGILR
;
A
#
# COMPACT_ATOMS: atom_id res chain seq x y z
N MET A 1 1.67 -61.57 -17.24
CA MET A 1 0.83 -61.53 -18.43
C MET A 1 0.18 -60.13 -18.47
N ILE A 2 0.58 -59.38 -19.44
CA ILE A 2 0.47 -57.93 -19.58
C ILE A 2 -0.84 -57.62 -20.31
N LEU A 3 -1.62 -56.61 -19.86
CA LEU A 3 -2.55 -55.91 -20.75
C LEU A 3 -2.45 -54.40 -20.49
N ARG A 4 -1.87 -53.66 -21.46
CA ARG A 4 -1.92 -52.20 -21.59
C ARG A 4 -3.23 -51.82 -22.26
N VAL A 5 -3.98 -50.90 -21.67
CA VAL A 5 -5.06 -50.20 -22.35
C VAL A 5 -4.61 -48.76 -22.57
N ARG A 6 -4.45 -48.38 -23.84
CA ARG A 6 -4.26 -47.01 -24.30
C ARG A 6 -5.63 -46.37 -24.52
N THR A 7 -5.93 -45.24 -23.88
CA THR A 7 -7.05 -44.38 -24.25
C THR A 7 -6.53 -43.10 -24.90
N LYS A 8 -7.07 -42.78 -26.09
CA LYS A 8 -6.80 -41.58 -26.89
C LYS A 8 -7.57 -40.40 -26.29
N PRO A 9 -7.08 -39.14 -26.40
CA PRO A 9 -7.85 -37.96 -26.01
C PRO A 9 -8.86 -37.57 -27.10
N ALA A 10 -10.09 -37.22 -26.65
CA ALA A 10 -11.14 -36.70 -27.49
C ALA A 10 -10.87 -35.23 -27.86
N ARG A 11 -11.05 -34.90 -29.13
CA ARG A 11 -11.02 -33.55 -29.68
C ARG A 11 -12.45 -32.97 -29.59
N SER A 12 -12.62 -31.79 -28.95
CA SER A 12 -13.85 -31.00 -29.03
C SER A 12 -13.76 -29.96 -30.16
N PRO A 13 -14.88 -29.66 -30.88
CA PRO A 13 -14.87 -28.75 -32.02
C PRO A 13 -14.96 -27.28 -31.59
N ILE A 14 -14.19 -26.44 -32.28
CA ILE A 14 -14.19 -24.99 -32.18
C ILE A 14 -15.39 -24.43 -32.95
N ALA A 15 -16.31 -23.80 -32.24
CA ALA A 15 -17.39 -23.01 -32.85
C ALA A 15 -16.84 -21.64 -33.27
N ARG A 16 -16.87 -21.36 -34.59
CA ARG A 16 -16.57 -20.03 -35.16
C ARG A 16 -17.84 -19.19 -35.07
N LEU A 17 -17.79 -18.09 -34.32
CA LEU A 17 -18.84 -17.06 -34.32
C LEU A 17 -18.45 -15.99 -35.35
N ALA A 18 -19.30 -15.82 -36.37
CA ALA A 18 -19.17 -14.76 -37.36
C ALA A 18 -19.78 -13.46 -36.81
N VAL A 19 -19.01 -12.39 -36.80
CA VAL A 19 -19.47 -11.04 -36.45
C VAL A 19 -19.95 -10.34 -37.72
N LEU A 20 -21.23 -9.99 -37.76
CA LEU A 20 -21.87 -9.21 -38.83
C LEU A 20 -21.71 -7.73 -38.51
N LEU A 21 -20.98 -7.00 -39.36
CA LEU A 21 -20.84 -5.54 -39.32
C LEU A 21 -22.06 -4.90 -39.99
N LEU A 22 -22.86 -4.18 -39.23
CA LEU A 22 -23.91 -3.27 -39.75
C LEU A 22 -23.32 -1.86 -39.86
N VAL A 23 -23.26 -1.39 -41.10
CA VAL A 23 -22.91 0.01 -41.45
C VAL A 23 -24.23 0.80 -41.60
N THR A 24 -24.39 1.87 -40.81
CA THR A 24 -25.44 2.87 -41.03
C THR A 24 -24.87 4.21 -41.50
N PRO A 25 -25.52 4.92 -42.46
CA PRO A 25 -24.94 6.10 -43.07
C PRO A 25 -25.20 7.39 -42.26
N LEU A 26 -24.21 8.31 -42.27
CA LEU A 26 -24.31 9.69 -41.79
C LEU A 26 -25.30 10.49 -42.66
N ALA A 27 -26.23 11.16 -42.01
CA ALA A 27 -27.04 12.24 -42.60
C ALA A 27 -26.41 13.61 -42.19
N ALA A 28 -26.01 14.39 -43.17
CA ALA A 28 -25.56 15.77 -43.00
C ALA A 28 -26.77 16.72 -42.90
N CYS A 29 -26.84 17.53 -41.85
CA CYS A 29 -27.76 18.67 -41.79
C CYS A 29 -27.01 19.99 -41.87
N THR A 30 -27.34 20.77 -42.86
CA THR A 30 -26.87 22.12 -43.18
C THR A 30 -27.39 23.15 -42.18
N ALA A 31 -26.53 24.07 -41.77
CA ALA A 31 -26.86 25.22 -40.93
C ALA A 31 -27.46 26.33 -41.77
N SER A 32 -28.60 26.91 -41.33
CA SER A 32 -29.16 28.16 -41.80
C SER A 32 -29.01 29.24 -40.72
N ASN A 33 -28.37 30.33 -41.08
CA ASN A 33 -28.27 31.57 -40.31
C ASN A 33 -29.62 32.30 -40.26
N ALA A 34 -30.11 32.63 -39.06
CA ALA A 34 -31.15 33.63 -38.86
C ALA A 34 -30.70 34.59 -37.74
N GLY A 35 -30.58 35.86 -38.08
CA GLY A 35 -30.18 36.92 -37.18
C GLY A 35 -31.22 37.22 -36.11
N THR A 36 -30.78 37.53 -34.92
CA THR A 36 -31.61 38.01 -33.81
C THR A 36 -31.18 39.40 -33.36
N ARG A 37 -32.18 40.25 -33.21
CA ARG A 37 -32.12 41.63 -32.68
C ARG A 37 -31.76 41.64 -31.18
N PRO A 38 -31.17 42.72 -30.63
CA PRO A 38 -30.89 42.83 -29.21
C PRO A 38 -32.14 43.17 -28.40
N GLY A 39 -32.39 42.41 -27.35
CA GLY A 39 -33.40 42.67 -26.33
C GLY A 39 -32.81 43.48 -25.16
N PRO A 40 -33.65 44.10 -24.29
CA PRO A 40 -33.24 45.10 -23.32
C PRO A 40 -32.44 44.53 -22.15
N ALA A 41 -31.54 45.38 -21.61
CA ALA A 41 -30.67 45.10 -20.47
C ALA A 41 -31.46 44.69 -19.20
N ALA A 42 -31.13 43.55 -18.63
CA ALA A 42 -31.60 43.14 -17.31
C ALA A 42 -30.74 43.79 -16.22
N SER A 43 -31.40 44.38 -15.24
CA SER A 43 -30.83 45.01 -14.05
C SER A 43 -30.13 43.96 -13.18
N TRP A 44 -28.92 44.27 -12.72
CA TRP A 44 -28.19 43.48 -11.73
C TRP A 44 -28.86 43.64 -10.36
N ALA A 45 -29.48 42.58 -9.87
CA ALA A 45 -29.89 42.47 -8.47
C ALA A 45 -28.69 42.09 -7.63
N ASP A 46 -28.49 42.81 -6.53
CA ASP A 46 -27.46 42.58 -5.50
C ASP A 46 -27.49 41.14 -5.02
N GLY A 47 -26.53 40.34 -5.45
CA GLY A 47 -26.27 39.00 -4.89
C GLY A 47 -25.61 39.17 -3.53
N GLN A 48 -26.33 38.80 -2.46
CA GLN A 48 -25.77 38.63 -1.13
C GLN A 48 -24.57 37.67 -1.20
N VAL A 49 -23.39 38.17 -0.85
CA VAL A 49 -22.20 37.34 -0.60
C VAL A 49 -22.50 36.51 0.63
N THR A 50 -22.83 35.23 0.42
CA THR A 50 -22.92 34.27 1.50
C THR A 50 -21.53 34.13 2.13
N ALA A 51 -21.44 34.46 3.43
CA ALA A 51 -20.22 34.33 4.20
C ALA A 51 -19.64 32.91 4.01
N SER A 52 -18.40 32.85 3.54
CA SER A 52 -17.62 31.61 3.50
C SER A 52 -17.61 30.99 4.90
N ALA A 53 -18.04 29.75 5.00
CA ALA A 53 -18.00 29.03 6.27
C ALA A 53 -16.57 29.06 6.80
N ALA A 54 -16.41 29.46 8.06
CA ALA A 54 -15.11 29.44 8.74
C ALA A 54 -14.49 28.02 8.61
N PRO A 55 -13.17 27.89 8.44
CA PRO A 55 -12.53 26.61 8.44
C PRO A 55 -12.86 25.85 9.73
N PRO A 56 -13.09 24.52 9.67
CA PRO A 56 -13.41 23.73 10.85
C PRO A 56 -12.31 23.91 11.90
N ALA A 57 -12.74 24.12 13.15
CA ALA A 57 -11.82 24.25 14.28
C ALA A 57 -10.81 23.09 14.31
N PRO A 58 -9.55 23.33 14.67
CA PRO A 58 -8.57 22.26 14.81
C PRO A 58 -9.10 21.24 15.81
N PRO A 59 -8.94 19.92 15.56
CA PRO A 59 -9.38 18.90 16.49
C PRO A 59 -8.71 19.13 17.85
N ALA A 60 -9.49 19.01 18.93
CA ALA A 60 -8.97 19.07 20.29
C ALA A 60 -7.76 18.12 20.39
N SER A 61 -6.67 18.57 21.00
CA SER A 61 -5.46 17.78 21.18
C SER A 61 -5.79 16.47 21.90
N ARG A 62 -5.85 15.37 21.16
CA ARG A 62 -6.06 14.04 21.74
C ARG A 62 -4.79 13.63 22.48
N SER A 63 -4.95 13.09 23.69
CA SER A 63 -3.81 12.51 24.39
C SER A 63 -3.28 11.31 23.61
N LEU A 64 -1.98 11.30 23.33
CA LEU A 64 -1.32 10.19 22.69
C LEU A 64 -1.50 8.86 23.45
N LEU A 65 -1.39 7.75 22.74
CA LEU A 65 -1.29 6.43 23.37
C LEU A 65 -0.11 6.43 24.36
N PRO A 66 -0.32 6.05 25.63
CA PRO A 66 0.75 6.04 26.63
C PRO A 66 1.95 5.16 26.18
N GLY A 67 3.14 5.75 26.13
CA GLY A 67 4.36 5.10 25.64
C GLY A 67 4.68 5.36 24.17
N MET A 68 3.74 5.88 23.40
CA MET A 68 4.01 6.30 22.01
C MET A 68 4.90 7.54 22.00
N PRO A 69 6.00 7.54 21.21
CA PRO A 69 6.81 8.74 21.00
C PRO A 69 5.99 9.85 20.33
N ALA A 70 6.06 11.08 20.86
CA ALA A 70 5.37 12.22 20.26
C ALA A 70 5.90 12.50 18.84
N PRO A 71 5.05 12.90 17.87
CA PRO A 71 5.52 13.30 16.55
C PRO A 71 6.51 14.46 16.64
N LEU A 72 7.48 14.53 15.72
CA LEU A 72 8.47 15.65 15.69
C LEU A 72 7.79 16.98 15.35
N VAL A 73 6.78 16.94 14.50
CA VAL A 73 5.97 18.09 14.11
C VAL A 73 4.50 17.69 14.26
N ALA A 74 3.72 18.52 14.94
CA ALA A 74 2.34 18.17 15.34
C ALA A 74 1.43 17.87 14.11
N ASP A 75 1.63 18.59 13.01
CA ASP A 75 0.82 18.48 11.79
C ASP A 75 1.57 17.76 10.65
N ASP A 76 2.64 17.01 10.96
CA ASP A 76 3.36 16.19 9.98
C ASP A 76 3.82 14.88 10.62
N LEU A 77 3.02 13.84 10.45
CA LEU A 77 3.30 12.49 10.96
C LEU A 77 4.58 11.88 10.37
N TYR A 78 4.97 12.31 9.18
CA TYR A 78 6.15 11.83 8.44
C TYR A 78 7.37 12.76 8.61
N ALA A 79 7.31 13.73 9.52
CA ALA A 79 8.42 14.67 9.74
C ALA A 79 9.74 13.97 10.09
N ALA A 80 9.69 12.82 10.76
CA ALA A 80 10.86 12.00 11.07
C ALA A 80 11.39 11.20 9.86
N ASP A 81 10.60 11.07 8.79
CA ASP A 81 10.95 10.28 7.59
C ASP A 81 11.69 11.10 6.54
N ARG A 82 12.01 12.35 6.82
CA ARG A 82 12.69 13.26 5.89
C ARG A 82 14.13 12.81 5.62
N PRO A 83 14.66 13.10 4.42
CA PRO A 83 16.06 12.80 4.08
C PRO A 83 17.04 13.32 5.14
N GLY A 84 18.02 12.50 5.50
CA GLY A 84 19.03 12.85 6.50
C GLY A 84 18.64 12.57 7.96
N LEU A 85 17.41 12.14 8.23
CA LEU A 85 16.92 11.85 9.59
C LEU A 85 16.96 10.34 9.92
N LEU A 86 18.04 9.65 9.53
CA LEU A 86 18.26 8.27 9.95
C LEU A 86 18.39 8.19 11.48
N SER A 87 17.68 7.24 12.08
CA SER A 87 17.88 6.92 13.50
C SER A 87 19.32 6.52 13.79
N PRO A 88 19.92 6.91 14.94
CA PRO A 88 21.22 6.39 15.38
C PRO A 88 21.31 4.86 15.36
N THR A 89 20.18 4.18 15.58
CA THR A 89 20.09 2.70 15.58
C THR A 89 20.53 2.10 14.24
N VAL A 90 20.26 2.78 13.11
CA VAL A 90 20.43 2.22 11.76
C VAL A 90 21.65 2.77 11.00
N LEU A 91 22.48 3.63 11.63
CA LEU A 91 23.61 4.27 10.96
C LEU A 91 24.68 3.29 10.45
N HIS A 92 24.76 2.11 11.04
CA HIS A 92 25.72 1.05 10.66
C HIS A 92 25.07 -0.07 9.84
N ASP A 93 23.80 0.06 9.52
CA ASP A 93 23.09 -0.94 8.72
C ASP A 93 23.52 -0.88 7.26
N ARG A 94 23.55 -2.03 6.62
CA ARG A 94 23.92 -2.11 5.20
C ARG A 94 22.80 -1.57 4.33
N PRO A 95 23.10 -0.64 3.40
CA PRO A 95 22.10 -0.17 2.44
C PRO A 95 21.79 -1.27 1.43
N LEU A 96 20.66 -1.94 1.61
CA LEU A 96 20.22 -3.07 0.80
C LEU A 96 18.71 -2.99 0.52
N VAL A 97 18.29 -3.60 -0.60
CA VAL A 97 16.88 -3.82 -0.90
C VAL A 97 16.60 -5.32 -0.77
N TYR A 98 15.63 -5.66 0.07
CA TYR A 98 15.20 -7.02 0.33
C TYR A 98 13.87 -7.29 -0.36
N VAL A 99 13.85 -8.24 -1.29
CA VAL A 99 12.70 -8.53 -2.15
C VAL A 99 12.19 -9.94 -1.86
N PRO A 100 11.07 -10.10 -1.14
CA PRO A 100 10.48 -11.41 -0.91
C PRO A 100 9.84 -11.91 -2.21
N ASN A 101 10.17 -13.15 -2.59
CA ASN A 101 9.67 -13.81 -3.81
C ASN A 101 8.66 -14.88 -3.39
N LEU A 102 7.37 -14.56 -3.48
CA LEU A 102 6.27 -15.36 -2.96
C LEU A 102 6.33 -16.82 -3.42
N ARG A 103 6.34 -17.06 -4.73
CA ARG A 103 6.46 -18.42 -5.28
C ARG A 103 7.89 -18.93 -5.34
N GLY A 104 8.86 -18.04 -5.18
CA GLY A 104 10.28 -18.41 -5.13
C GLY A 104 10.72 -18.93 -3.76
N ASN A 105 9.92 -18.78 -2.70
CA ASN A 105 10.26 -19.12 -1.31
C ASN A 105 11.64 -18.59 -0.91
N SER A 106 11.93 -17.36 -1.29
CA SER A 106 13.26 -16.76 -1.15
C SER A 106 13.18 -15.25 -1.02
N VAL A 107 14.28 -14.63 -0.59
CA VAL A 107 14.47 -13.18 -0.63
C VAL A 107 15.64 -12.87 -1.56
N THR A 108 15.40 -12.04 -2.58
CA THR A 108 16.46 -11.46 -3.41
C THR A 108 17.00 -10.22 -2.74
N VAL A 109 18.33 -10.10 -2.62
CA VAL A 109 19.03 -8.96 -2.01
C VAL A 109 19.71 -8.17 -3.12
N ILE A 110 19.40 -6.87 -3.20
CA ILE A 110 19.89 -5.94 -4.23
C ILE A 110 20.73 -4.85 -3.58
N ASP A 111 21.81 -4.48 -4.23
CA ASP A 111 22.56 -3.25 -3.93
C ASP A 111 21.87 -2.05 -4.59
N PRO A 112 21.31 -1.09 -3.81
CA PRO A 112 20.61 0.05 -4.36
C PRO A 112 21.50 1.04 -5.12
N SER A 113 22.80 1.05 -4.88
CA SER A 113 23.74 1.95 -5.55
C SER A 113 24.10 1.51 -6.96
N THR A 114 24.14 0.20 -7.19
CA THR A 114 24.51 -0.40 -8.47
C THR A 114 23.34 -1.07 -9.20
N TYR A 115 22.18 -1.19 -8.55
CA TYR A 115 21.01 -1.94 -9.03
C TYR A 115 21.28 -3.43 -9.31
N ARG A 116 22.34 -4.00 -8.71
CA ARG A 116 22.73 -5.39 -8.94
C ARG A 116 22.18 -6.32 -7.88
N VAL A 117 21.67 -7.46 -8.29
CA VAL A 117 21.38 -8.57 -7.39
C VAL A 117 22.68 -9.10 -6.82
N LEU A 118 22.79 -9.08 -5.49
CA LEU A 118 23.95 -9.62 -4.76
C LEU A 118 23.79 -11.12 -4.52
N ARG A 119 22.60 -11.54 -4.13
CA ARG A 119 22.26 -12.95 -3.84
C ARG A 119 20.77 -13.14 -3.73
N THR A 120 20.33 -14.40 -3.78
CA THR A 120 18.98 -14.83 -3.42
C THR A 120 19.10 -15.88 -2.32
N VAL A 121 18.38 -15.69 -1.21
CA VAL A 121 18.47 -16.51 0.00
C VAL A 121 17.16 -17.27 0.18
N PRO A 122 17.16 -18.59 0.31
CA PRO A 122 15.98 -19.37 0.68
C PRO A 122 15.45 -18.97 2.06
N VAL A 123 14.12 -18.88 2.18
CA VAL A 123 13.39 -18.59 3.43
C VAL A 123 12.20 -19.54 3.57
N GLY A 124 11.26 -19.27 4.46
CA GLY A 124 10.03 -20.04 4.56
C GLY A 124 9.16 -19.97 3.30
N ARG A 125 8.07 -20.75 3.26
CA ARG A 125 7.16 -20.79 2.12
C ARG A 125 6.31 -19.53 2.04
N GLY A 126 6.11 -19.00 0.83
CA GLY A 126 5.23 -17.90 0.54
C GLY A 126 5.64 -16.59 1.23
N PRO A 127 6.88 -16.09 1.10
CA PRO A 127 7.26 -14.82 1.72
C PRO A 127 6.52 -13.66 1.05
N GLN A 128 5.74 -12.91 1.84
CA GLN A 128 4.92 -11.78 1.38
C GLN A 128 5.64 -10.43 1.55
N HIS A 129 6.11 -10.13 2.74
CA HIS A 129 6.70 -8.82 3.09
C HIS A 129 8.03 -8.96 3.80
N VAL A 130 8.86 -7.91 3.73
CA VAL A 130 10.00 -7.70 4.63
C VAL A 130 9.71 -6.45 5.44
N VAL A 131 9.65 -6.60 6.76
CA VAL A 131 9.09 -5.63 7.70
C VAL A 131 10.10 -5.23 8.76
N PRO A 132 10.43 -3.93 8.94
CA PRO A 132 11.27 -3.48 10.04
C PRO A 132 10.56 -3.63 11.39
N SER A 133 11.28 -4.13 12.41
CA SER A 133 10.81 -4.14 13.80
C SER A 133 10.61 -2.73 14.34
N TRP A 134 9.79 -2.57 15.39
CA TRP A 134 9.50 -1.28 16.00
C TRP A 134 10.78 -0.52 16.40
N ASP A 135 11.74 -1.23 16.98
CA ASP A 135 13.03 -0.69 17.47
C ASP A 135 14.09 -0.57 16.37
N LEU A 136 13.75 -0.88 15.11
CA LEU A 136 14.61 -0.81 13.92
C LEU A 136 15.83 -1.75 13.93
N LYS A 137 15.87 -2.76 14.82
CA LYS A 137 17.02 -3.65 14.99
C LYS A 137 16.95 -4.95 14.20
N THR A 138 15.77 -5.29 13.71
CA THR A 138 15.52 -6.53 12.98
C THR A 138 14.62 -6.26 11.79
N LEU A 139 14.88 -6.90 10.65
CA LEU A 139 13.91 -6.99 9.57
C LEU A 139 13.29 -8.39 9.59
N TRP A 140 11.97 -8.47 9.45
CA TRP A 140 11.23 -9.72 9.48
C TRP A 140 10.71 -10.08 8.09
N VAL A 141 11.02 -11.29 7.61
CA VAL A 141 10.40 -11.86 6.41
C VAL A 141 9.15 -12.62 6.82
N ASN A 142 8.01 -12.20 6.34
CA ASN A 142 6.72 -12.82 6.62
C ASN A 142 6.50 -14.00 5.68
N ASN A 143 6.73 -15.23 6.15
CA ASN A 143 6.53 -16.45 5.37
C ASN A 143 5.10 -16.96 5.60
N ASP A 144 4.17 -16.34 4.92
CA ASP A 144 2.73 -16.50 5.06
C ASP A 144 2.30 -17.99 5.01
N VAL A 145 2.50 -18.63 3.86
CA VAL A 145 2.17 -20.06 3.68
C VAL A 145 3.04 -21.00 4.54
N GLY A 146 4.18 -20.50 5.00
CA GLY A 146 5.15 -21.25 5.83
C GLY A 146 4.93 -21.09 7.32
N ASN A 147 3.93 -20.32 7.76
CA ASN A 147 3.61 -20.09 9.16
C ASN A 147 4.84 -19.72 9.99
N SER A 148 5.61 -18.72 9.54
CA SER A 148 6.83 -18.33 10.23
C SER A 148 7.31 -16.92 9.86
N LEU A 149 8.11 -16.32 10.75
CA LEU A 149 8.87 -15.10 10.48
C LEU A 149 10.36 -15.43 10.44
N THR A 150 11.07 -15.02 9.37
CA THR A 150 12.53 -15.16 9.29
C THR A 150 13.19 -13.83 9.62
N PRO A 151 13.99 -13.73 10.70
CA PRO A 151 14.68 -12.48 11.03
C PRO A 151 15.89 -12.26 10.13
N ILE A 152 16.14 -10.97 9.82
CA ILE A 152 17.35 -10.50 9.15
C ILE A 152 18.06 -9.53 10.09
N ASN A 153 19.35 -9.74 10.31
CA ASN A 153 20.21 -8.77 10.98
C ASN A 153 20.60 -7.68 9.96
N PRO A 154 20.15 -6.43 10.10
CA PRO A 154 20.36 -5.41 9.08
C PRO A 154 21.82 -4.92 8.99
N ILE A 155 22.61 -4.99 10.08
CA ILE A 155 24.03 -4.64 10.09
C ILE A 155 24.82 -5.63 9.24
N ALA A 156 24.68 -6.92 9.47
CA ALA A 156 25.39 -7.97 8.74
C ALA A 156 24.72 -8.32 7.41
N GLY A 157 23.43 -8.04 7.25
CA GLY A 157 22.61 -8.49 6.15
C GLY A 157 22.35 -10.01 6.17
N THR A 158 22.50 -10.68 7.32
CA THR A 158 22.38 -12.14 7.46
C THR A 158 21.00 -12.56 7.92
N PHE A 159 20.56 -13.72 7.44
CA PHE A 159 19.27 -14.32 7.78
C PHE A 159 19.41 -15.27 8.95
N GLY A 160 18.55 -15.14 9.94
CA GLY A 160 18.51 -16.00 11.12
C GLY A 160 17.54 -17.18 10.97
N LYS A 161 17.39 -17.95 12.06
CA LYS A 161 16.44 -19.07 12.13
C LYS A 161 15.01 -18.52 12.19
N ALA A 162 14.13 -19.06 11.36
CA ALA A 162 12.70 -18.70 11.39
C ALA A 162 12.06 -19.05 12.74
N VAL A 163 11.16 -18.19 13.20
CA VAL A 163 10.31 -18.39 14.39
C VAL A 163 8.88 -18.72 13.95
N PRO A 164 8.17 -19.63 14.63
CA PRO A 164 6.79 -19.97 14.30
C PRO A 164 5.85 -18.78 14.57
N VAL A 165 5.07 -18.40 13.57
CA VAL A 165 3.96 -17.44 13.65
C VAL A 165 2.94 -17.88 12.60
N GLU A 166 1.71 -18.08 13.00
CA GLU A 166 0.65 -18.55 12.11
C GLU A 166 0.25 -17.47 11.10
N ASP A 167 0.00 -17.87 9.84
CA ASP A 167 -0.61 -17.06 8.76
C ASP A 167 -0.12 -15.60 8.72
N PRO A 168 1.22 -15.31 8.75
CA PRO A 168 1.72 -13.96 8.88
C PRO A 168 1.72 -13.26 7.52
N TYR A 169 0.53 -12.92 6.99
CA TYR A 169 0.44 -12.17 5.74
C TYR A 169 1.18 -10.84 5.85
N ASN A 170 0.90 -10.07 6.90
CA ASN A 170 1.58 -8.82 7.17
C ASN A 170 1.87 -8.64 8.67
N LEU A 171 2.86 -7.79 8.98
CA LEU A 171 3.32 -7.53 10.34
C LEU A 171 3.35 -6.03 10.59
N TYR A 172 2.74 -5.62 11.70
CA TYR A 172 2.72 -4.25 12.21
C TYR A 172 3.22 -4.21 13.65
N PHE A 173 3.41 -3.00 14.16
CA PHE A 173 3.75 -2.77 15.57
C PHE A 173 2.88 -1.65 16.12
N THR A 174 2.36 -1.81 17.34
CA THR A 174 1.65 -0.72 18.01
C THR A 174 2.57 0.48 18.20
N PRO A 175 2.05 1.72 18.11
CA PRO A 175 2.89 2.92 18.19
C PRO A 175 3.70 3.06 19.49
N ASP A 176 3.27 2.41 20.56
CA ASP A 176 3.98 2.34 21.84
C ASP A 176 5.00 1.18 21.93
N GLY A 177 5.12 0.38 20.87
CA GLY A 177 6.04 -0.76 20.79
C GLY A 177 5.70 -1.95 21.67
N LYS A 178 4.49 -1.98 22.27
CA LYS A 178 4.12 -3.07 23.19
C LYS A 178 3.75 -4.37 22.49
N TYR A 179 3.23 -4.29 21.28
CA TYR A 179 2.80 -5.45 20.53
C TYR A 179 3.32 -5.44 19.09
N ALA A 180 3.71 -6.59 18.61
CA ALA A 180 3.73 -6.92 17.21
C ALA A 180 2.34 -7.40 16.81
N VAL A 181 1.80 -6.89 15.70
CA VAL A 181 0.43 -7.13 15.25
C VAL A 181 0.49 -7.87 13.92
N VAL A 182 0.10 -9.13 13.91
CA VAL A 182 0.08 -9.99 12.74
C VAL A 182 -1.31 -9.98 12.13
N MET A 183 -1.39 -9.73 10.83
CA MET A 183 -2.62 -9.87 10.04
C MET A 183 -2.67 -11.30 9.52
N GLU A 184 -3.53 -12.12 10.12
CA GLU A 184 -3.77 -13.52 9.73
C GLU A 184 -4.91 -13.58 8.72
N GLU A 185 -4.57 -13.35 7.45
CA GLU A 185 -5.51 -13.10 6.36
C GLU A 185 -6.49 -14.25 6.13
N GLN A 186 -5.97 -15.48 6.10
CA GLN A 186 -6.77 -16.69 5.85
C GLN A 186 -7.59 -17.09 7.07
N ARG A 187 -7.06 -16.83 8.26
CA ARG A 187 -7.70 -17.18 9.54
C ARG A 187 -8.76 -16.15 9.96
N LYS A 188 -8.76 -14.96 9.35
CA LYS A 188 -9.63 -13.83 9.70
C LYS A 188 -9.41 -13.39 11.15
N GLU A 189 -8.17 -13.24 11.52
CA GLU A 189 -7.75 -12.86 12.87
C GLU A 189 -6.69 -11.76 12.80
N ILE A 190 -6.68 -10.89 13.81
CA ILE A 190 -5.59 -9.96 14.08
C ILE A 190 -4.96 -10.43 15.39
N VAL A 191 -3.70 -10.88 15.33
CA VAL A 191 -3.05 -11.48 16.49
C VAL A 191 -1.97 -10.56 17.03
N PHE A 192 -2.07 -10.27 18.33
CA PHE A 192 -1.12 -9.42 19.06
C PHE A 192 -0.06 -10.31 19.72
N HIS A 193 1.19 -10.07 19.37
CA HIS A 193 2.34 -10.82 19.87
C HIS A 193 3.23 -9.94 20.74
N ASP A 194 4.02 -10.56 21.59
CA ASP A 194 5.18 -9.91 22.19
C ASP A 194 6.20 -9.55 21.09
N PRO A 195 6.61 -8.26 20.95
CA PRO A 195 7.37 -7.81 19.80
C PRO A 195 8.80 -8.36 19.71
N HIS A 196 9.32 -8.93 20.80
CA HIS A 196 10.67 -9.49 20.88
C HIS A 196 10.71 -11.02 20.76
N THR A 197 9.71 -11.70 21.31
CA THR A 197 9.67 -13.17 21.34
C THR A 197 8.71 -13.78 20.34
N MET A 198 7.87 -12.96 19.72
CA MET A 198 6.76 -13.37 18.83
C MET A 198 5.79 -14.36 19.49
N LYS A 199 5.68 -14.37 20.83
CA LYS A 199 4.69 -15.17 21.54
C LYS A 199 3.34 -14.45 21.53
N VAL A 200 2.27 -15.19 21.24
CA VAL A 200 0.90 -14.69 21.25
C VAL A 200 0.54 -14.10 22.63
N LYS A 201 -0.05 -12.93 22.64
CA LYS A 201 -0.57 -12.24 23.84
C LYS A 201 -2.08 -12.14 23.80
N ASP A 202 -2.66 -11.86 22.61
CA ASP A 202 -4.10 -11.72 22.45
C ASP A 202 -4.49 -12.01 20.99
N VAL A 203 -5.74 -12.42 20.76
CA VAL A 203 -6.30 -12.77 19.47
C VAL A 203 -7.61 -12.03 19.29
N LEU A 204 -7.74 -11.29 18.20
CA LEU A 204 -8.96 -10.59 17.79
C LEU A 204 -9.52 -11.25 16.53
N PRO A 205 -10.54 -12.12 16.63
CA PRO A 205 -11.29 -12.57 15.47
C PRO A 205 -12.04 -11.39 14.81
N VAL A 206 -12.01 -11.34 13.47
CA VAL A 206 -12.66 -10.28 12.70
C VAL A 206 -13.76 -10.85 11.81
N ASN A 207 -14.83 -10.08 11.63
CA ASN A 207 -15.96 -10.48 10.78
C ASN A 207 -15.82 -9.96 9.35
N CYS A 208 -14.61 -10.11 8.78
CA CYS A 208 -14.35 -9.79 7.38
C CYS A 208 -13.35 -10.80 6.81
N ALA A 209 -13.20 -10.86 5.50
CA ALA A 209 -12.29 -11.80 4.85
C ALA A 209 -11.11 -11.07 4.22
N GLY A 210 -9.90 -11.60 4.44
CA GLY A 210 -8.70 -11.05 3.86
C GLY A 210 -8.17 -9.82 4.61
N VAL A 211 -8.16 -9.83 5.95
CA VAL A 211 -7.56 -8.75 6.74
C VAL A 211 -6.05 -8.73 6.49
N ASN A 212 -5.51 -7.64 5.89
CA ASN A 212 -4.14 -7.68 5.38
C ASN A 212 -3.30 -6.41 5.55
N HIS A 213 -3.84 -5.21 5.34
CA HIS A 213 -3.09 -3.97 5.49
C HIS A 213 -3.71 -3.05 6.54
N ALA A 214 -2.87 -2.22 7.18
CA ALA A 214 -3.31 -1.26 8.19
C ALA A 214 -2.41 -0.02 8.25
N ASP A 215 -2.96 1.07 8.81
CA ASP A 215 -2.18 2.21 9.32
C ASP A 215 -2.81 2.73 10.61
N PHE A 216 -2.03 3.44 11.43
CA PHE A 216 -2.42 3.87 12.76
C PHE A 216 -2.85 5.34 12.78
N SER A 217 -3.81 5.65 13.66
CA SER A 217 -4.22 7.02 13.93
C SER A 217 -3.07 7.88 14.46
N PRO A 218 -3.15 9.22 14.32
CA PRO A 218 -2.09 10.13 14.78
C PRO A 218 -1.80 10.01 16.29
N ASP A 219 -2.81 9.69 17.07
CA ASP A 219 -2.71 9.50 18.51
C ASP A 219 -2.38 8.05 18.92
N GLY A 220 -2.30 7.14 17.95
CA GLY A 220 -2.01 5.73 18.16
C GLY A 220 -3.14 4.91 18.79
N ARG A 221 -4.31 5.51 19.03
CA ARG A 221 -5.40 4.85 19.77
C ARG A 221 -6.23 3.88 18.98
N TYR A 222 -6.20 3.99 17.66
CA TYR A 222 -6.84 3.04 16.78
C TYR A 222 -6.01 2.86 15.51
N PHE A 223 -6.27 1.81 14.80
CA PHE A 223 -5.85 1.63 13.42
C PHE A 223 -7.04 1.28 12.54
N ILE A 224 -6.91 1.53 11.25
CA ILE A 224 -7.87 1.05 10.25
C ILE A 224 -7.17 -0.04 9.44
N ALA A 225 -7.82 -1.19 9.30
CA ALA A 225 -7.33 -2.29 8.48
C ALA A 225 -8.27 -2.54 7.30
N THR A 226 -7.68 -3.01 6.20
CA THR A 226 -8.37 -3.42 4.98
C THR A 226 -8.67 -4.92 5.00
N CYS A 227 -9.82 -5.30 4.45
CA CYS A 227 -10.23 -6.69 4.29
C CYS A 227 -10.46 -6.96 2.79
N GLU A 228 -9.41 -7.44 2.13
CA GLU A 228 -9.31 -7.56 0.67
C GLU A 228 -10.45 -8.33 0.05
N PHE A 229 -10.78 -9.51 0.61
CA PHE A 229 -11.72 -10.45 -0.04
C PHE A 229 -13.18 -10.16 0.27
N SER A 230 -13.48 -9.35 1.28
CA SER A 230 -14.86 -8.94 1.61
C SER A 230 -15.16 -7.50 1.26
N GLY A 231 -14.17 -6.71 0.82
CA GLY A 231 -14.37 -5.31 0.45
C GLY A 231 -14.65 -4.39 1.63
N ASP A 232 -14.17 -4.75 2.82
CA ASP A 232 -14.45 -4.02 4.05
C ASP A 232 -13.24 -3.24 4.54
N LEU A 233 -13.52 -2.21 5.32
CA LEU A 233 -12.58 -1.55 6.23
C LEU A 233 -13.04 -1.79 7.66
N ILE A 234 -12.12 -2.12 8.56
CA ILE A 234 -12.39 -2.24 9.98
C ILE A 234 -11.56 -1.24 10.77
N LYS A 235 -12.18 -0.60 11.77
CA LYS A 235 -11.51 0.28 12.73
C LYS A 235 -11.33 -0.47 14.04
N VAL A 236 -10.10 -0.55 14.54
CA VAL A 236 -9.74 -1.37 15.70
C VAL A 236 -9.12 -0.51 16.80
N ASP A 237 -9.56 -0.68 18.03
CA ASP A 237 -8.99 -0.06 19.24
C ASP A 237 -7.63 -0.72 19.54
N THR A 238 -6.56 0.07 19.56
CA THR A 238 -5.17 -0.42 19.76
C THR A 238 -4.94 -0.94 21.19
N VAL A 239 -5.71 -0.45 22.17
CA VAL A 239 -5.53 -0.78 23.60
C VAL A 239 -6.44 -1.93 24.04
N ARG A 240 -7.71 -1.87 23.59
CA ARG A 240 -8.72 -2.85 24.00
C ARG A 240 -8.78 -4.07 23.10
N HIS A 241 -8.06 -4.05 21.96
CA HIS A 241 -8.09 -5.05 20.91
C HIS A 241 -9.51 -5.42 20.50
N LYS A 242 -10.28 -4.40 20.08
CA LYS A 242 -11.69 -4.56 19.69
C LYS A 242 -12.00 -3.81 18.42
N VAL A 243 -12.84 -4.41 17.57
CA VAL A 243 -13.40 -3.72 16.42
C VAL A 243 -14.37 -2.63 16.91
N LEU A 244 -14.10 -1.38 16.53
CA LEU A 244 -14.90 -0.19 16.84
C LEU A 244 -15.97 0.08 15.78
N GLY A 245 -15.74 -0.38 14.56
CA GLY A 245 -16.64 -0.20 13.42
C GLY A 245 -16.15 -0.95 12.18
N GLN A 246 -17.07 -1.17 11.25
CA GLN A 246 -16.82 -1.78 9.95
C GLN A 246 -17.60 -1.03 8.88
N ILE A 247 -16.98 -0.80 7.72
CA ILE A 247 -17.57 -0.17 6.55
C ILE A 247 -17.35 -1.09 5.36
N HIS A 248 -18.41 -1.43 4.63
CA HIS A 248 -18.29 -2.03 3.31
C HIS A 248 -18.07 -0.94 2.27
N LEU A 249 -17.05 -1.08 1.43
CA LEU A 249 -16.74 -0.11 0.38
C LEU A 249 -17.78 -0.16 -0.73
N PRO A 250 -18.19 0.99 -1.30
CA PRO A 250 -19.14 1.01 -2.41
C PRO A 250 -18.59 0.34 -3.68
N GLY A 251 -19.48 -0.17 -4.52
CA GLY A 251 -19.13 -0.74 -5.82
C GLY A 251 -19.38 -2.22 -5.94
N ASN A 252 -18.96 -2.79 -7.06
CA ASN A 252 -19.13 -4.20 -7.33
C ASN A 252 -17.84 -4.95 -6.96
N ASN A 253 -17.87 -5.64 -5.83
CA ASN A 253 -16.80 -6.48 -5.33
C ASN A 253 -15.48 -5.69 -5.10
N PRO A 254 -15.48 -4.61 -4.28
CA PRO A 254 -14.28 -3.84 -4.00
C PRO A 254 -13.21 -4.73 -3.36
N MET A 255 -11.94 -4.40 -3.64
CA MET A 255 -10.79 -5.19 -3.20
C MET A 255 -9.73 -4.24 -2.61
N PRO A 256 -9.99 -3.72 -1.37
CA PRO A 256 -9.07 -2.79 -0.72
C PRO A 256 -7.74 -3.45 -0.41
N GLN A 257 -6.66 -2.71 -0.68
CA GLN A 257 -5.27 -3.11 -0.51
C GLN A 257 -4.60 -2.23 0.54
N ASP A 258 -3.47 -1.59 0.20
CA ASP A 258 -2.74 -0.74 1.12
C ASP A 258 -3.56 0.47 1.58
N ILE A 259 -3.27 0.93 2.79
CA ILE A 259 -3.90 2.09 3.44
C ILE A 259 -2.83 2.99 4.02
N LYS A 260 -2.97 4.30 3.81
CA LYS A 260 -2.08 5.33 4.37
C LYS A 260 -2.85 6.54 4.84
N ILE A 261 -2.38 7.14 5.92
CA ILE A 261 -2.89 8.40 6.44
C ILE A 261 -2.11 9.59 5.84
N SER A 262 -2.77 10.73 5.66
CA SER A 262 -2.10 11.98 5.24
C SER A 262 -1.11 12.49 6.31
N PRO A 263 -0.13 13.32 5.93
CA PRO A 263 0.83 13.89 6.89
C PRO A 263 0.17 14.61 8.07
N ASP A 264 -0.92 15.34 7.83
CA ASP A 264 -1.69 16.06 8.85
C ASP A 264 -2.58 15.14 9.72
N GLY A 265 -2.59 13.84 9.44
CA GLY A 265 -3.33 12.84 10.20
C GLY A 265 -4.85 12.89 10.05
N ARG A 266 -5.40 13.59 9.05
CA ARG A 266 -6.85 13.80 8.91
C ARG A 266 -7.49 12.94 7.84
N THR A 267 -6.76 12.67 6.77
CA THR A 267 -7.27 12.00 5.58
C THR A 267 -6.63 10.62 5.42
N TRP A 268 -7.45 9.61 5.21
CA TRP A 268 -7.01 8.26 4.93
C TRP A 268 -7.22 7.93 3.46
N TYR A 269 -6.23 7.28 2.87
CA TYR A 269 -6.22 6.82 1.49
C TYR A 269 -6.15 5.30 1.48
N VAL A 270 -7.07 4.66 0.78
CA VAL A 270 -7.15 3.20 0.65
C VAL A 270 -7.10 2.85 -0.82
N ALA A 271 -6.05 2.17 -1.26
CA ALA A 271 -5.98 1.66 -2.62
C ALA A 271 -6.99 0.53 -2.81
N ASP A 272 -7.66 0.50 -3.95
CA ASP A 272 -8.60 -0.57 -4.29
C ASP A 272 -8.27 -1.11 -5.69
N MET A 273 -7.85 -2.36 -5.71
CA MET A 273 -7.36 -3.00 -6.91
C MET A 273 -8.50 -3.26 -7.91
N GLN A 274 -9.67 -3.62 -7.44
CA GLN A 274 -10.82 -3.95 -8.30
C GLN A 274 -11.51 -2.70 -8.84
N THR A 275 -11.66 -1.66 -8.02
CA THR A 275 -12.28 -0.40 -8.46
C THR A 275 -11.30 0.54 -9.17
N SER A 276 -10.01 0.20 -9.19
CA SER A 276 -8.96 0.90 -9.93
C SER A 276 -8.75 2.35 -9.49
N GLY A 277 -8.65 2.56 -8.19
CA GLY A 277 -8.44 3.88 -7.62
C GLY A 277 -8.19 3.87 -6.12
N VAL A 278 -8.45 5.01 -5.51
CA VAL A 278 -8.22 5.24 -4.08
C VAL A 278 -9.49 5.75 -3.43
N TRP A 279 -9.91 5.10 -2.36
CA TRP A 279 -10.94 5.58 -1.45
C TRP A 279 -10.35 6.56 -0.46
N ILE A 280 -11.08 7.63 -0.15
CA ILE A 280 -10.64 8.71 0.71
C ILE A 280 -11.68 8.94 1.79
N LEU A 281 -11.26 8.83 3.06
CA LEU A 281 -12.15 8.95 4.21
C LEU A 281 -11.50 9.72 5.36
N ASN A 282 -12.34 10.19 6.29
CA ASN A 282 -11.93 10.66 7.60
C ASN A 282 -11.97 9.49 8.57
N GLY A 283 -10.83 9.15 9.17
CA GLY A 283 -10.72 7.99 10.07
C GLY A 283 -11.47 8.15 11.38
N ASP A 284 -11.67 9.39 11.85
CA ASP A 284 -12.42 9.64 13.08
C ASP A 284 -13.91 9.44 12.88
N ALA A 285 -14.47 10.06 11.84
CA ALA A 285 -15.87 9.93 11.48
C ALA A 285 -16.20 8.51 11.02
N PHE A 286 -15.23 7.83 10.38
CA PHE A 286 -15.33 6.48 9.86
C PHE A 286 -16.65 6.24 9.12
N THR A 287 -16.91 7.10 8.12
CA THR A 287 -18.11 7.07 7.28
C THR A 287 -17.76 6.69 5.85
N THR A 288 -18.78 6.44 5.02
CA THR A 288 -18.62 6.07 3.60
C THR A 288 -17.63 6.99 2.89
N PRO A 289 -16.56 6.44 2.30
CA PRO A 289 -15.51 7.22 1.65
C PRO A 289 -15.96 7.75 0.28
N ARG A 290 -15.27 8.80 -0.21
CA ARG A 290 -15.34 9.22 -1.60
C ARG A 290 -14.28 8.48 -2.43
N PHE A 291 -14.57 8.24 -3.69
CA PHE A 291 -13.65 7.58 -4.63
C PHE A 291 -12.87 8.58 -5.49
N MET A 292 -11.61 8.26 -5.77
CA MET A 292 -10.75 8.96 -6.71
C MET A 292 -10.09 7.95 -7.65
N PRO A 293 -10.39 8.00 -8.97
CA PRO A 293 -9.74 7.10 -9.93
C PRO A 293 -8.25 7.41 -10.05
N THR A 294 -7.41 6.37 -10.16
CA THR A 294 -5.96 6.48 -10.38
C THR A 294 -5.52 5.69 -11.61
N GLY A 295 -5.57 4.37 -11.56
CA GLY A 295 -5.21 3.48 -12.65
C GLY A 295 -5.60 2.05 -12.30
N ASP A 296 -5.70 1.22 -13.33
CA ASP A 296 -6.10 -0.18 -13.17
C ASP A 296 -5.20 -0.92 -12.17
N GLY A 297 -5.83 -1.61 -11.22
CA GLY A 297 -5.15 -2.39 -10.20
C GLY A 297 -4.38 -1.55 -9.17
N ALA A 298 -4.96 -0.45 -8.65
CA ALA A 298 -4.34 0.36 -7.59
C ALA A 298 -4.03 -0.50 -6.36
N HIS A 299 -2.78 -0.43 -5.84
CA HIS A 299 -2.32 -1.39 -4.84
C HIS A 299 -1.51 -0.77 -3.70
N GLY A 300 -0.25 -0.40 -3.89
CA GLY A 300 0.61 0.13 -2.84
C GLY A 300 0.57 1.66 -2.75
N LEU A 301 0.73 2.19 -1.54
CA LEU A 301 0.66 3.61 -1.21
C LEU A 301 1.92 4.06 -0.47
N TYR A 302 2.66 5.04 -0.99
CA TYR A 302 3.95 5.49 -0.43
C TYR A 302 4.02 7.02 -0.34
N PRO A 303 4.05 7.61 0.86
CA PRO A 303 4.31 9.03 1.03
C PRO A 303 5.71 9.41 0.53
N SER A 304 5.81 10.56 -0.13
CA SER A 304 7.12 11.15 -0.45
C SER A 304 7.82 11.60 0.83
N ARG A 305 9.16 11.59 0.83
CA ARG A 305 9.96 11.96 2.03
C ARG A 305 9.84 13.42 2.45
N ASP A 306 9.28 14.28 1.59
CA ASP A 306 8.98 15.68 1.90
C ASP A 306 7.53 15.90 2.35
N SER A 307 6.75 14.82 2.51
CA SER A 307 5.33 14.86 2.89
C SER A 307 4.42 15.62 1.91
N GLN A 308 4.83 15.79 0.63
CA GLN A 308 4.04 16.53 -0.35
C GLN A 308 3.14 15.65 -1.20
N TYR A 309 3.58 14.41 -1.46
CA TYR A 309 2.93 13.51 -2.41
C TYR A 309 2.69 12.12 -1.84
N LEU A 310 1.67 11.46 -2.39
CA LEU A 310 1.43 10.03 -2.21
C LEU A 310 1.56 9.33 -3.56
N TYR A 311 2.48 8.37 -3.64
CA TYR A 311 2.65 7.53 -4.81
C TYR A 311 1.72 6.33 -4.72
N VAL A 312 0.95 6.07 -5.77
CA VAL A 312 0.02 4.93 -5.88
C VAL A 312 0.52 4.00 -6.99
N SER A 313 0.88 2.78 -6.67
CA SER A 313 1.19 1.78 -7.69
C SER A 313 -0.10 1.27 -8.34
N ASN A 314 -0.18 1.28 -9.67
CA ASN A 314 -1.30 0.75 -10.44
C ASN A 314 -0.82 -0.53 -11.14
N ARG A 315 -1.04 -1.68 -10.49
CA ARG A 315 -0.49 -2.97 -10.89
C ARG A 315 -0.93 -3.41 -12.29
N GLY A 316 -2.21 -3.26 -12.61
CA GLY A 316 -2.79 -3.60 -13.91
C GLY A 316 -2.40 -2.62 -15.00
N ALA A 317 -2.40 -1.32 -14.70
CA ALA A 317 -2.03 -0.27 -15.66
C ALA A 317 -0.53 -0.17 -15.95
N GLY A 318 0.34 -0.75 -15.12
CA GLY A 318 1.79 -0.61 -15.24
C GLY A 318 2.26 0.83 -15.08
N SER A 319 1.67 1.55 -14.11
CA SER A 319 1.91 2.98 -13.88
C SER A 319 1.94 3.34 -12.41
N ILE A 320 2.36 4.56 -12.10
CA ILE A 320 2.28 5.17 -10.78
C ILE A 320 1.48 6.45 -10.89
N SER A 321 0.43 6.61 -10.08
CA SER A 321 -0.25 7.88 -9.90
C SER A 321 0.34 8.65 -8.74
N VAL A 322 0.54 9.96 -8.91
CA VAL A 322 1.07 10.87 -7.89
C VAL A 322 -0.06 11.76 -7.42
N ILE A 323 -0.44 11.62 -6.15
CA ILE A 323 -1.46 12.43 -5.51
C ILE A 323 -0.76 13.52 -4.70
N SER A 324 -1.16 14.78 -4.87
CA SER A 324 -0.71 15.87 -4.02
C SER A 324 -1.54 15.90 -2.74
N PHE A 325 -0.90 15.85 -1.58
CA PHE A 325 -1.59 15.99 -0.30
C PHE A 325 -2.23 17.36 -0.13
N ALA A 326 -1.60 18.42 -0.66
CA ALA A 326 -2.11 19.79 -0.57
C ALA A 326 -3.43 20.00 -1.34
N THR A 327 -3.60 19.33 -2.50
CA THR A 327 -4.78 19.49 -3.35
C THR A 327 -5.75 18.33 -3.27
N GLY A 328 -5.33 17.16 -2.75
CA GLY A 328 -6.10 15.93 -2.74
C GLY A 328 -6.45 15.41 -4.15
N LYS A 329 -5.58 15.68 -5.15
CA LYS A 329 -5.79 15.32 -6.56
C LYS A 329 -4.59 14.58 -7.12
N VAL A 330 -4.83 13.75 -8.14
CA VAL A 330 -3.75 13.20 -8.98
C VAL A 330 -3.16 14.34 -9.81
N VAL A 331 -1.85 14.55 -9.65
CA VAL A 331 -1.11 15.62 -10.36
C VAL A 331 -0.21 15.06 -11.46
N HIS A 332 0.21 13.80 -11.35
CA HIS A 332 0.99 13.09 -12.38
C HIS A 332 0.58 11.63 -12.46
N THR A 333 0.79 11.03 -13.63
CA THR A 333 0.76 9.57 -13.84
C THR A 333 2.00 9.18 -14.62
N TRP A 334 2.87 8.39 -13.98
CA TRP A 334 4.11 7.90 -14.57
C TRP A 334 3.91 6.52 -15.14
N LYS A 335 4.16 6.34 -16.43
CA LYS A 335 4.09 5.04 -17.10
C LYS A 335 5.44 4.34 -17.03
N ILE A 336 5.47 3.09 -16.55
CA ILE A 336 6.68 2.26 -16.64
C ILE A 336 6.80 1.74 -18.06
N PRO A 337 7.91 1.99 -18.80
CA PRO A 337 8.08 1.54 -20.17
C PRO A 337 7.95 0.02 -20.31
N GLY A 338 7.31 -0.44 -21.38
CA GLY A 338 7.06 -1.87 -21.63
C GLY A 338 5.94 -2.44 -20.75
N ARG A 339 5.89 -3.78 -20.64
CA ARG A 339 4.94 -4.46 -19.74
C ARG A 339 5.45 -4.35 -18.30
N ALA A 340 4.61 -3.93 -17.40
CA ALA A 340 4.96 -3.76 -16.00
C ALA A 340 3.75 -4.07 -15.09
N SER A 341 4.05 -4.45 -13.84
CA SER A 341 3.05 -4.72 -12.80
C SER A 341 3.56 -4.21 -11.46
N PRO A 342 3.73 -2.86 -11.30
CA PRO A 342 4.25 -2.29 -10.06
C PRO A 342 3.33 -2.64 -8.89
N ASP A 343 3.93 -3.14 -7.83
CA ASP A 343 3.23 -3.69 -6.70
C ASP A 343 3.61 -2.99 -5.40
N MET A 344 4.29 -3.66 -4.49
CA MET A 344 4.65 -3.15 -3.17
C MET A 344 6.12 -2.78 -3.06
N GLY A 345 6.43 -1.76 -2.22
CA GLY A 345 7.82 -1.32 -2.04
C GLY A 345 8.00 -0.18 -1.08
N GLY A 346 8.67 0.89 -1.49
CA GLY A 346 8.93 2.06 -0.67
C GLY A 346 9.85 3.08 -1.33
N VAL A 347 10.06 4.20 -0.64
CA VAL A 347 10.91 5.32 -1.09
C VAL A 347 12.28 5.21 -0.43
N SER A 348 13.37 5.42 -1.19
CA SER A 348 14.74 5.44 -0.67
C SER A 348 14.93 6.48 0.45
N ALA A 349 15.96 6.31 1.28
CA ALA A 349 16.22 7.20 2.41
C ALA A 349 16.45 8.66 2.01
N ASP A 350 17.02 8.89 0.83
CA ASP A 350 17.24 10.22 0.25
C ASP A 350 16.03 10.79 -0.50
N GLY A 351 14.93 10.04 -0.55
CA GLY A 351 13.69 10.43 -1.22
C GLY A 351 13.71 10.37 -2.75
N LYS A 352 14.83 9.96 -3.38
CA LYS A 352 15.04 10.12 -4.83
C LYS A 352 14.60 8.94 -5.68
N VAL A 353 14.35 7.79 -5.07
CA VAL A 353 13.99 6.57 -5.80
C VAL A 353 12.80 5.89 -5.14
N LEU A 354 11.74 5.70 -5.91
CA LEU A 354 10.65 4.81 -5.56
C LEU A 354 10.99 3.40 -6.08
N TRP A 355 11.06 2.46 -5.16
CA TRP A 355 11.32 1.05 -5.44
C TRP A 355 10.01 0.27 -5.37
N LEU A 356 9.67 -0.47 -6.41
CA LEU A 356 8.47 -1.30 -6.45
C LEU A 356 8.80 -2.68 -7.00
N SER A 357 8.28 -3.71 -6.38
CA SER A 357 8.26 -5.05 -6.98
C SER A 357 7.37 -5.06 -8.22
N GLY A 358 7.70 -5.90 -9.18
CA GLY A 358 6.94 -6.14 -10.40
C GLY A 358 6.37 -7.54 -10.38
N ARG A 359 5.27 -7.74 -9.63
CA ARG A 359 4.76 -9.06 -9.21
C ARG A 359 4.65 -10.07 -10.34
N TYR A 360 3.98 -9.72 -11.42
CA TYR A 360 3.69 -10.66 -12.52
C TYR A 360 4.80 -10.76 -13.58
N HIS A 361 5.86 -9.95 -13.42
CA HIS A 361 7.00 -9.93 -14.36
C HIS A 361 8.31 -10.40 -13.72
N ASN A 362 8.29 -10.76 -12.41
CA ASN A 362 9.47 -11.21 -11.65
C ASN A 362 10.60 -10.19 -11.73
N GLU A 363 10.27 -8.94 -11.43
CA GLU A 363 11.15 -7.77 -11.55
C GLU A 363 11.04 -6.87 -10.35
N VAL A 364 11.98 -5.93 -10.25
CA VAL A 364 11.90 -4.75 -9.39
C VAL A 364 12.12 -3.53 -10.26
N TYR A 365 11.36 -2.48 -10.00
CA TYR A 365 11.48 -1.18 -10.67
C TYR A 365 12.07 -0.16 -9.70
N ALA A 366 13.13 0.54 -10.13
CA ALA A 366 13.66 1.72 -9.48
C ALA A 366 13.26 2.95 -10.32
N ILE A 367 12.47 3.85 -9.75
CA ILE A 367 11.83 4.96 -10.44
C ILE A 367 12.29 6.26 -9.81
N ASP A 368 12.73 7.21 -10.63
CA ASP A 368 13.10 8.56 -10.20
C ASP A 368 11.87 9.30 -9.69
N THR A 369 11.90 9.76 -8.44
CA THR A 369 10.74 10.42 -7.80
C THR A 369 10.52 11.85 -8.28
N THR A 370 11.49 12.48 -8.93
CA THR A 370 11.37 13.83 -9.49
C THR A 370 10.77 13.81 -10.89
N THR A 371 11.23 12.85 -11.71
CA THR A 371 10.88 12.80 -13.14
C THR A 371 9.87 11.70 -13.48
N GLY A 372 9.70 10.71 -12.63
CA GLY A 372 8.91 9.50 -12.89
C GLY A 372 9.59 8.52 -13.86
N GLN A 373 10.84 8.78 -14.25
CA GLN A 373 11.55 7.93 -15.19
C GLN A 373 12.04 6.64 -14.53
N LEU A 374 11.99 5.54 -15.26
CA LEU A 374 12.55 4.27 -14.85
C LEU A 374 14.09 4.35 -14.88
N ARG A 375 14.74 4.24 -13.70
CA ARG A 375 16.20 4.18 -13.56
C ARG A 375 16.74 2.78 -13.81
N ALA A 376 16.03 1.76 -13.31
CA ALA A 376 16.44 0.37 -13.47
C ALA A 376 15.25 -0.58 -13.46
N ARG A 377 15.40 -1.67 -14.20
CA ARG A 377 14.52 -2.84 -14.21
C ARG A 377 15.38 -4.06 -13.88
N ILE A 378 15.10 -4.71 -12.75
CA ILE A 378 15.98 -5.72 -12.16
C ILE A 378 15.24 -7.04 -12.09
N LYS A 379 15.77 -8.09 -12.69
CA LYS A 379 15.20 -9.45 -12.58
C LYS A 379 15.46 -10.02 -11.19
N VAL A 380 14.41 -10.61 -10.60
CA VAL A 380 14.41 -11.23 -9.27
C VAL A 380 13.73 -12.60 -9.30
N GLY A 381 13.44 -13.18 -8.15
CA GLY A 381 12.72 -14.45 -8.05
C GLY A 381 11.25 -14.36 -8.47
N LEU A 382 10.53 -15.49 -8.34
CA LEU A 382 9.14 -15.63 -8.80
C LEU A 382 8.15 -14.91 -7.89
N GLU A 383 7.28 -14.08 -8.49
CA GLU A 383 6.25 -13.28 -7.83
C GLU A 383 6.78 -12.45 -6.65
N PRO A 384 7.65 -11.45 -6.89
CA PRO A 384 8.10 -10.55 -5.84
C PRO A 384 6.92 -9.72 -5.31
N HIS A 385 6.91 -9.43 -3.97
CA HIS A 385 5.85 -8.65 -3.34
C HIS A 385 6.42 -7.53 -2.46
N GLY A 386 6.06 -7.44 -1.19
CA GLY A 386 6.37 -6.35 -0.28
C GLY A 386 7.86 -6.18 0.01
N LEU A 387 8.61 -5.56 -0.91
CA LEU A 387 10.03 -5.30 -0.74
C LEU A 387 10.28 -4.21 0.30
N CYS A 388 11.41 -4.31 1.00
CA CYS A 388 11.91 -3.32 1.95
C CYS A 388 13.24 -2.75 1.47
N ILE A 389 13.31 -1.41 1.36
CA ILE A 389 14.57 -0.68 1.20
C ILE A 389 15.06 -0.38 2.62
N TRP A 390 16.33 -0.65 2.89
CA TRP A 390 16.89 -0.42 4.20
C TRP A 390 18.30 0.18 4.11
N PRO A 391 18.73 1.08 5.04
CA PRO A 391 17.93 1.72 6.09
C PRO A 391 16.97 2.78 5.55
N GLN A 392 15.96 3.12 6.36
CA GLN A 392 15.03 4.20 6.11
C GLN A 392 15.08 5.24 7.23
N PRO A 393 14.81 6.54 6.95
CA PRO A 393 14.67 7.54 8.00
C PRO A 393 13.42 7.27 8.84
N GLY A 394 13.41 7.77 10.07
CA GLY A 394 12.37 7.56 11.06
C GLY A 394 12.94 7.10 12.40
N ARG A 395 12.16 7.22 13.47
CA ARG A 395 12.59 6.92 14.85
C ARG A 395 12.14 5.54 15.31
N TYR A 396 11.04 5.06 14.79
CA TYR A 396 10.48 3.73 15.05
C TYR A 396 9.60 3.30 13.88
N SER A 397 9.39 2.00 13.75
CA SER A 397 8.57 1.40 12.68
C SER A 397 7.20 1.00 13.20
N LEU A 398 6.17 1.31 12.42
CA LEU A 398 4.82 0.75 12.59
C LEU A 398 4.63 -0.55 11.79
N GLY A 399 5.65 -0.99 11.07
CA GLY A 399 5.60 -2.25 10.32
C GLY A 399 5.40 -2.08 8.82
N HIS A 400 4.76 -3.05 8.19
CA HIS A 400 4.61 -3.19 6.74
C HIS A 400 5.97 -3.09 6.04
N THR A 401 6.10 -2.49 4.87
CA THR A 401 7.40 -2.32 4.17
C THR A 401 8.22 -1.12 4.66
N GLY A 402 7.83 -0.51 5.77
CA GLY A 402 8.47 0.63 6.40
C GLY A 402 7.53 1.83 6.54
N ILE A 403 6.47 1.68 7.35
CA ILE A 403 5.72 2.81 7.88
C ILE A 403 6.50 3.30 9.09
N LEU A 404 7.25 4.38 8.93
CA LEU A 404 8.06 4.96 9.99
C LEU A 404 7.42 6.26 10.50
N ARG A 405 7.79 6.64 11.73
CA ARG A 405 7.34 7.87 12.37
C ARG A 405 8.50 8.59 13.06
#